data_3995471d6dd9ce1ed38e7fec897365b4
#
_entry.id   3995471d6dd9ce1ed38e7fec897365b4
#
_cell.length_a   1.000
_cell.length_b   1.000
_cell.length_c   1.000
_cell.angle_alpha   90.00
_cell.angle_beta   90.00
_cell.angle_gamma   90.00
#
_symmetry.space_group_name_H-M   'P 1'
#
loop_
_entity.id
_entity.type
_entity.pdbx_description
1 polymer ?
#
loop_
_entity_poly.entity_id
_entity_poly.type
_entity_poly.pdbx_seq_one_letter_code
_entity_poly.pdbx_strand_id
1 'polypeptide(L)'
;GYFGENTVVKFITFNGVEQTYHAWDFASKYDQEQHGRTYNPSGKMEKDAAGNPQFYKNQNDNYHQQHYQLLWNQLLGADWNLNLALHYTKGDGYYEQYKKNQKLALYGLDAAATKAKSSLVREKWLDSYFYGAVASLNYDNKRNFSATLGEGWNKYSNDHFGRVTWVKKPV
;
A
#
# COMPACT_ATOMS: atom_id res chain seq x y z
N GLY A 1 -9.06 -25.60 -8.07
CA GLY A 1 -7.97 -26.52 -7.73
C GLY A 1 -8.08 -27.86 -8.44
N TYR A 2 -6.97 -28.55 -8.55
CA TYR A 2 -6.88 -29.94 -9.01
C TYR A 2 -6.52 -30.84 -7.84
N PHE A 3 -7.18 -31.99 -7.70
CA PHE A 3 -7.02 -32.97 -6.61
C PHE A 3 -6.91 -34.37 -7.22
N GLY A 4 -5.69 -34.85 -7.41
CA GLY A 4 -5.37 -36.22 -7.82
C GLY A 4 -4.93 -37.08 -6.63
N GLU A 5 -4.67 -38.34 -6.86
CA GLU A 5 -4.26 -39.30 -5.79
C GLU A 5 -2.95 -38.85 -5.09
N ASN A 6 -1.98 -38.35 -5.85
CA ASN A 6 -0.65 -37.97 -5.34
C ASN A 6 -0.33 -36.49 -5.54
N THR A 7 -1.24 -35.74 -6.15
CA THR A 7 -0.98 -34.35 -6.55
C THR A 7 -2.15 -33.46 -6.18
N VAL A 8 -1.86 -32.37 -5.52
CA VAL A 8 -2.82 -31.32 -5.24
C VAL A 8 -2.27 -30.00 -5.77
N VAL A 9 -3.03 -29.33 -6.64
CA VAL A 9 -2.71 -27.99 -7.12
C VAL A 9 -3.87 -27.05 -6.80
N LYS A 10 -3.56 -25.96 -6.12
CA LYS A 10 -4.54 -24.91 -5.78
C LYS A 10 -4.05 -23.58 -6.32
N PHE A 11 -4.94 -22.89 -7.02
CA PHE A 11 -4.75 -21.49 -7.36
C PHE A 11 -5.72 -20.66 -6.52
N ILE A 12 -5.20 -19.64 -5.87
CA ILE A 12 -5.95 -18.73 -5.00
C ILE A 12 -5.71 -17.32 -5.52
N THR A 13 -6.77 -16.56 -5.68
CA THR A 13 -6.70 -15.14 -5.99
C THR A 13 -7.72 -14.38 -5.18
N PHE A 14 -7.35 -13.24 -4.68
CA PHE A 14 -8.24 -12.28 -4.04
C PHE A 14 -7.69 -10.87 -4.25
N ASN A 15 -8.59 -9.90 -4.23
CA ASN A 15 -8.25 -8.49 -4.32
C ASN A 15 -9.07 -7.68 -3.33
N GLY A 16 -8.59 -6.50 -3.04
CA GLY A 16 -9.26 -5.54 -2.18
C GLY A 16 -8.99 -4.11 -2.65
N VAL A 17 -9.98 -3.26 -2.48
CA VAL A 17 -9.87 -1.82 -2.64
C VAL A 17 -10.18 -1.19 -1.29
N GLU A 18 -9.30 -0.30 -0.86
CA GLU A 18 -9.45 0.44 0.39
C GLU A 18 -9.51 1.93 0.08
N GLN A 19 -10.45 2.63 0.70
CA GLN A 19 -10.44 4.07 0.77
C GLN A 19 -10.69 4.45 2.22
N THR A 20 -9.67 5.01 2.86
CA THR A 20 -9.72 5.39 4.26
C THR A 20 -9.46 6.88 4.43
N TYR A 21 -10.01 7.42 5.51
CA TYR A 21 -9.78 8.80 5.89
C TYR A 21 -8.37 8.98 6.45
N HIS A 22 -7.67 9.98 5.97
CA HIS A 22 -6.30 10.24 6.33
C HIS A 22 -6.20 11.16 7.56
N ALA A 23 -5.64 10.65 8.66
CA ALA A 23 -5.60 11.34 9.95
C ALA A 23 -4.17 11.35 10.54
N TRP A 24 -3.17 11.76 9.77
CA TRP A 24 -1.76 11.75 10.17
C TRP A 24 -1.21 13.06 10.73
N ASP A 25 -2.00 14.14 10.68
CA ASP A 25 -1.64 15.36 11.40
C ASP A 25 -2.18 15.25 12.83
N PHE A 26 -1.29 15.21 13.79
CA PHE A 26 -1.66 15.01 15.20
C PHE A 26 -2.42 16.23 15.74
N ALA A 27 -3.54 15.98 16.42
CA ALA A 27 -4.21 16.99 17.22
C ALA A 27 -3.48 17.15 18.56
N SER A 28 -3.15 18.38 18.92
CA SER A 28 -2.59 18.69 20.22
C SER A 28 -3.65 18.52 21.32
N LYS A 29 -3.22 18.45 22.59
CA LYS A 29 -4.16 18.44 23.73
C LYS A 29 -5.06 19.68 23.71
N TYR A 30 -4.52 20.83 23.38
CA TYR A 30 -5.29 22.07 23.21
C TYR A 30 -6.34 21.95 22.13
N ASP A 31 -5.98 21.40 20.95
CA ASP A 31 -6.95 21.19 19.86
C ASP A 31 -8.10 20.25 20.28
N GLN A 32 -7.79 19.20 21.03
CA GLN A 32 -8.81 18.28 21.53
C GLN A 32 -9.73 18.94 22.56
N GLU A 33 -9.21 19.78 23.43
CA GLU A 33 -9.99 20.54 24.42
C GLU A 33 -10.91 21.57 23.73
N GLN A 34 -10.47 22.21 22.63
CA GLN A 34 -11.24 23.23 21.91
C GLN A 34 -12.23 22.65 20.91
N HIS A 35 -11.92 21.50 20.28
CA HIS A 35 -12.65 20.97 19.12
C HIS A 35 -13.19 19.56 19.36
N GLY A 36 -12.89 18.94 20.48
CA GLY A 36 -13.32 17.59 20.82
C GLY A 36 -12.39 16.49 20.30
N ARG A 37 -12.68 15.25 20.69
CA ARG A 37 -11.83 14.08 20.45
C ARG A 37 -11.75 13.63 18.99
N THR A 38 -12.70 14.02 18.17
CA THR A 38 -12.77 13.66 16.73
C THR A 38 -12.14 14.71 15.83
N TYR A 39 -11.55 15.75 16.41
CA TYR A 39 -10.89 16.79 15.64
C TYR A 39 -9.69 16.25 14.88
N ASN A 40 -9.63 16.53 13.59
CA ASN A 40 -8.52 16.20 12.72
C ASN A 40 -8.05 17.47 12.00
N PRO A 41 -6.80 17.93 12.25
CA PRO A 41 -6.24 19.10 11.60
C PRO A 41 -5.83 18.85 10.14
N SER A 42 -5.80 17.59 9.68
CA SER A 42 -5.44 17.25 8.31
C SER A 42 -6.36 17.97 7.31
N GLY A 43 -5.78 18.46 6.24
CA GLY A 43 -6.53 19.14 5.19
C GLY A 43 -6.98 20.55 5.51
N LYS A 44 -6.53 21.16 6.59
CA LYS A 44 -6.87 22.55 6.92
C LYS A 44 -6.46 23.50 5.81
N MET A 45 -7.46 24.15 5.21
CA MET A 45 -7.32 25.12 4.12
C MET A 45 -7.22 26.54 4.66
N GLU A 46 -7.23 27.51 3.74
CA GLU A 46 -7.43 28.92 4.08
C GLU A 46 -8.84 29.11 4.66
N LYS A 47 -8.97 30.12 5.52
CA LYS A 47 -10.28 30.52 6.00
C LYS A 47 -11.15 31.08 4.86
N ASP A 48 -12.45 30.95 4.99
CA ASP A 48 -13.40 31.60 4.10
C ASP A 48 -13.44 33.15 4.33
N ALA A 49 -14.26 33.86 3.56
CA ALA A 49 -14.43 35.29 3.66
C ALA A 49 -15.00 35.74 5.03
N ALA A 50 -15.73 34.89 5.72
CA ALA A 50 -16.28 35.14 7.05
C ALA A 50 -15.29 34.77 8.19
N GLY A 51 -14.10 34.25 7.85
CA GLY A 51 -13.08 33.87 8.81
C GLY A 51 -13.21 32.44 9.36
N ASN A 52 -14.13 31.63 8.84
CA ASN A 52 -14.32 30.26 9.29
C ASN A 52 -13.27 29.30 8.73
N PRO A 53 -12.81 28.34 9.51
CA PRO A 53 -11.87 27.34 9.02
C PRO A 53 -12.51 26.44 7.96
N GLN A 54 -11.78 26.20 6.87
CA GLN A 54 -12.18 25.29 5.80
C GLN A 54 -11.27 24.09 5.81
N PHE A 55 -11.83 22.91 5.46
CA PHE A 55 -11.09 21.65 5.39
C PHE A 55 -11.27 21.00 4.03
N TYR A 56 -10.18 20.47 3.49
CA TYR A 56 -10.18 19.68 2.28
C TYR A 56 -10.77 18.30 2.57
N LYS A 57 -11.78 17.89 1.78
CA LYS A 57 -12.57 16.70 2.09
C LYS A 57 -11.99 15.40 1.55
N ASN A 58 -11.09 15.49 0.56
CA ASN A 58 -10.53 14.30 -0.11
C ASN A 58 -9.15 13.90 0.41
N GLN A 59 -8.85 14.16 1.67
CA GLN A 59 -7.64 13.61 2.29
C GLN A 59 -7.83 12.13 2.62
N ASN A 60 -7.80 11.32 1.60
CA ASN A 60 -8.01 9.89 1.68
C ASN A 60 -6.76 9.14 1.26
N ASP A 61 -6.55 7.98 1.89
CA ASP A 61 -5.75 6.90 1.36
C ASP A 61 -6.62 6.06 0.43
N ASN A 62 -6.11 5.83 -0.76
CA ASN A 62 -6.71 4.95 -1.75
C ASN A 62 -5.70 3.87 -2.06
N TYR A 63 -6.03 2.63 -1.81
CA TYR A 63 -5.14 1.51 -2.02
C TYR A 63 -5.87 0.34 -2.66
N HIS A 64 -5.23 -0.26 -3.65
CA HIS A 64 -5.70 -1.44 -4.31
C HIS A 64 -4.64 -2.53 -4.18
N GLN A 65 -5.06 -3.74 -3.78
CA GLN A 65 -4.15 -4.86 -3.65
C GLN A 65 -4.72 -6.12 -4.30
N GLN A 66 -3.87 -6.82 -5.02
CA GLN A 66 -4.18 -8.07 -5.71
C GLN A 66 -3.20 -9.15 -5.27
N HIS A 67 -3.73 -10.33 -4.95
CA HIS A 67 -2.95 -11.48 -4.56
C HIS A 67 -3.22 -12.66 -5.47
N TYR A 68 -2.14 -13.34 -5.86
CA TYR A 68 -2.16 -14.55 -6.63
C TYR A 68 -1.24 -15.57 -5.98
N GLN A 69 -1.74 -16.77 -5.73
CA GLN A 69 -0.99 -17.85 -5.11
C GLN A 69 -1.22 -19.14 -5.88
N LEU A 70 -0.13 -19.84 -6.16
CA LEU A 70 -0.16 -21.20 -6.70
C LEU A 70 0.50 -22.12 -5.69
N LEU A 71 -0.29 -23.06 -5.18
CA LEU A 71 0.16 -24.07 -4.21
C LEU A 71 0.18 -25.42 -4.89
N TRP A 72 1.31 -26.09 -4.85
CA TRP A 72 1.47 -27.45 -5.37
C TRP A 72 2.02 -28.35 -4.29
N ASN A 73 1.29 -29.42 -4.04
CA ASN A 73 1.72 -30.52 -3.17
C ASN A 73 1.81 -31.79 -4.00
N GLN A 74 2.89 -32.52 -3.86
CA GLN A 74 3.18 -33.74 -4.59
C GLN A 74 3.71 -34.84 -3.66
N LEU A 75 3.00 -35.96 -3.58
CA LEU A 75 3.53 -37.17 -2.99
C LEU A 75 4.46 -37.88 -3.97
N LEU A 76 5.68 -38.15 -3.55
CA LEU A 76 6.72 -38.82 -4.33
C LEU A 76 6.96 -40.20 -3.69
N GLY A 77 6.04 -41.13 -3.97
CA GLY A 77 6.03 -42.43 -3.34
C GLY A 77 5.47 -42.40 -1.92
N ALA A 78 5.87 -43.37 -1.08
CA ALA A 78 5.30 -43.56 0.26
C ALA A 78 5.85 -42.61 1.34
N ASP A 79 7.09 -42.16 1.16
CA ASP A 79 7.86 -41.52 2.23
C ASP A 79 8.21 -40.06 1.96
N TRP A 80 8.01 -39.54 0.73
CA TRP A 80 8.39 -38.22 0.36
C TRP A 80 7.19 -37.34 -0.01
N ASN A 81 7.25 -36.09 0.40
CA ASN A 81 6.26 -35.06 0.04
C ASN A 81 6.97 -33.76 -0.36
N LEU A 82 6.69 -33.26 -1.55
CA LEU A 82 7.14 -31.97 -2.04
C LEU A 82 6.01 -30.95 -1.92
N ASN A 83 6.31 -29.80 -1.34
CA ASN A 83 5.43 -28.64 -1.35
C ASN A 83 6.12 -27.48 -2.08
N LEU A 84 5.39 -26.81 -2.94
CA LEU A 84 5.80 -25.57 -3.60
C LEU A 84 4.67 -24.54 -3.48
N ALA A 85 5.00 -23.38 -3.02
CA ALA A 85 4.11 -22.23 -2.98
C ALA A 85 4.75 -21.08 -3.75
N LEU A 86 4.08 -20.60 -4.80
CA LEU A 86 4.41 -19.38 -5.51
C LEU A 86 3.43 -18.31 -5.09
N HIS A 87 3.91 -17.09 -4.89
CA HIS A 87 3.05 -15.95 -4.62
C HIS A 87 3.46 -14.73 -5.44
N TYR A 88 2.45 -13.94 -5.78
CA TYR A 88 2.60 -12.64 -6.41
C TYR A 88 1.55 -11.70 -5.83
N THR A 89 2.01 -10.56 -5.33
CA THR A 89 1.15 -9.49 -4.82
C THR A 89 1.49 -8.22 -5.54
N LYS A 90 0.49 -7.57 -6.13
CA LYS A 90 0.56 -6.21 -6.62
C LYS A 90 -0.23 -5.31 -5.68
N GLY A 91 0.38 -4.18 -5.29
CA GLY A 91 -0.28 -3.12 -4.54
C GLY A 91 0.01 -1.78 -5.18
N ASP A 92 -1.04 -1.02 -5.46
CA ASP A 92 -0.92 0.34 -5.97
C ASP A 92 -1.92 1.26 -5.28
N GLY A 93 -1.49 2.51 -5.09
CA GLY A 93 -2.36 3.46 -4.45
C GLY A 93 -1.70 4.80 -4.19
N TYR A 94 -2.49 5.69 -3.66
CA TYR A 94 -2.03 7.04 -3.34
C TYR A 94 -2.79 7.60 -2.15
N TYR A 95 -2.17 8.52 -1.48
CA TYR A 95 -2.88 9.44 -0.63
C TYR A 95 -2.89 10.85 -1.20
N GLU A 96 -4.03 11.51 -1.10
CA GLU A 96 -4.24 12.86 -1.59
C GLU A 96 -4.17 13.87 -0.45
N GLN A 97 -3.47 14.98 -0.69
CA GLN A 97 -3.27 16.03 0.32
C GLN A 97 -3.47 17.42 -0.27
N TYR A 98 -4.22 18.25 0.46
CA TYR A 98 -4.14 19.70 0.29
C TYR A 98 -2.91 20.24 1.04
N LYS A 99 -2.08 20.99 0.35
CA LYS A 99 -0.89 21.63 0.92
C LYS A 99 -0.95 23.14 0.74
N LYS A 100 -1.05 23.85 1.86
CA LYS A 100 -1.16 25.30 1.89
C LYS A 100 0.17 25.97 1.60
N ASN A 101 0.15 27.02 0.79
CA ASN A 101 1.25 27.97 0.58
C ASN A 101 2.62 27.31 0.30
N GLN A 102 2.65 26.35 -0.62
CA GLN A 102 3.86 25.62 -0.98
C GLN A 102 4.71 26.39 -1.99
N LYS A 103 6.04 26.28 -1.89
CA LYS A 103 6.96 26.75 -2.93
C LYS A 103 6.79 25.88 -4.17
N LEU A 104 6.36 26.45 -5.29
CA LEU A 104 6.08 25.71 -6.53
C LEU A 104 7.32 25.05 -7.14
N ALA A 105 8.50 25.64 -6.94
CA ALA A 105 9.78 25.07 -7.36
C ALA A 105 10.04 23.66 -6.79
N LEU A 106 9.53 23.33 -5.57
CA LEU A 106 9.68 22.00 -4.98
C LEU A 106 8.90 20.91 -5.73
N TYR A 107 8.01 21.32 -6.60
CA TYR A 107 7.16 20.45 -7.41
C TYR A 107 7.46 20.55 -8.91
N GLY A 108 8.54 21.23 -9.27
CA GLY A 108 8.90 21.47 -10.67
C GLY A 108 7.94 22.42 -11.42
N LEU A 109 7.14 23.20 -10.68
CA LEU A 109 6.08 24.07 -11.24
C LEU A 109 6.45 25.53 -11.35
N ASP A 110 7.68 25.92 -11.02
CA ASP A 110 8.17 27.29 -11.09
C ASP A 110 9.28 27.41 -12.16
N ALA A 111 8.86 27.36 -13.43
CA ALA A 111 9.77 27.40 -14.57
C ALA A 111 10.55 28.75 -14.68
N ALA A 112 10.01 29.82 -14.14
CA ALA A 112 10.63 31.14 -14.16
C ALA A 112 11.50 31.42 -12.92
N ALA A 113 11.66 30.47 -12.01
CA ALA A 113 12.38 30.62 -10.74
C ALA A 113 11.94 31.85 -9.91
N THR A 114 10.66 32.19 -9.95
CA THR A 114 10.06 33.39 -9.36
C THR A 114 9.92 33.31 -7.85
N LYS A 115 10.31 32.19 -7.22
CA LYS A 115 10.02 31.85 -5.81
C LYS A 115 8.52 31.85 -5.50
N ALA A 116 7.69 31.60 -6.51
CA ALA A 116 6.24 31.58 -6.41
C ALA A 116 5.75 30.57 -5.39
N LYS A 117 4.72 30.96 -4.65
CA LYS A 117 4.04 30.08 -3.69
C LYS A 117 2.56 30.00 -4.01
N SER A 118 2.02 28.81 -3.92
CA SER A 118 0.60 28.57 -4.06
C SER A 118 0.15 27.40 -3.20
N SER A 119 -1.14 27.36 -2.91
CA SER A 119 -1.76 26.15 -2.36
C SER A 119 -2.02 25.18 -3.50
N LEU A 120 -1.86 23.88 -3.22
CA LEU A 120 -1.97 22.84 -4.22
C LEU A 120 -2.56 21.56 -3.62
N VAL A 121 -3.06 20.69 -4.48
CA VAL A 121 -3.39 19.30 -4.15
C VAL A 121 -2.35 18.41 -4.79
N ARG A 122 -1.86 17.47 -4.01
CA ARG A 122 -0.91 16.46 -4.48
C ARG A 122 -1.36 15.07 -4.09
N GLU A 123 -1.04 14.12 -4.92
CA GLU A 123 -1.07 12.72 -4.63
C GLU A 123 0.35 12.20 -4.44
N LYS A 124 0.53 11.33 -3.46
CA LYS A 124 1.75 10.55 -3.29
C LYS A 124 1.43 9.11 -3.55
N TRP A 125 1.99 8.60 -4.61
CA TRP A 125 1.76 7.26 -5.12
C TRP A 125 2.80 6.28 -4.63
N LEU A 126 2.36 5.06 -4.47
CA LEU A 126 3.19 3.87 -4.42
C LEU A 126 2.68 2.85 -5.44
N ASP A 127 3.61 2.14 -6.07
CA ASP A 127 3.33 1.03 -6.97
C ASP A 127 4.31 -0.10 -6.62
N SER A 128 3.80 -1.13 -5.97
CA SER A 128 4.61 -2.16 -5.33
C SER A 128 4.29 -3.55 -5.85
N TYR A 129 5.35 -4.35 -5.94
CA TYR A 129 5.32 -5.75 -6.34
C TYR A 129 6.05 -6.58 -5.29
N PHE A 130 5.41 -7.62 -4.82
CA PHE A 130 6.01 -8.60 -3.92
C PHE A 130 5.74 -10.00 -4.46
N TYR A 131 6.77 -10.73 -4.76
CA TYR A 131 6.65 -12.07 -5.31
C TYR A 131 7.77 -12.98 -4.84
N GLY A 132 7.49 -14.26 -4.88
CA GLY A 132 8.46 -15.25 -4.44
C GLY A 132 7.96 -16.68 -4.51
N ALA A 133 8.80 -17.54 -3.97
CA ALA A 133 8.55 -18.96 -3.87
C ALA A 133 8.99 -19.48 -2.50
N VAL A 134 8.25 -20.45 -2.00
CA VAL A 134 8.62 -21.25 -0.83
C VAL A 134 8.51 -22.73 -1.24
N ALA A 135 9.53 -23.50 -0.98
CA ALA A 135 9.55 -24.92 -1.27
C ALA A 135 9.95 -25.71 -0.03
N SER A 136 9.41 -26.90 0.14
CA SER A 136 9.87 -27.87 1.13
C SER A 136 9.79 -29.29 0.60
N LEU A 137 10.81 -30.07 0.91
CA LEU A 137 10.86 -31.49 0.68
C LEU A 137 10.86 -32.18 2.05
N ASN A 138 9.84 -32.98 2.26
CA ASN A 138 9.63 -33.71 3.54
C ASN A 138 9.84 -35.20 3.31
N TYR A 139 10.58 -35.80 4.19
CA TYR A 139 10.80 -37.25 4.27
C TYR A 139 10.24 -37.76 5.57
N ASP A 140 9.54 -38.92 5.55
CA ASP A 140 9.07 -39.59 6.74
C ASP A 140 8.99 -41.09 6.47
N ASN A 141 9.88 -41.89 7.11
CA ASN A 141 9.90 -43.35 6.95
C ASN A 141 8.79 -44.08 7.72
N LYS A 142 7.84 -43.32 8.30
CA LYS A 142 6.70 -43.81 9.07
C LYS A 142 7.07 -44.69 10.28
N ARG A 143 8.32 -44.63 10.75
CA ARG A 143 8.83 -45.43 11.88
C ARG A 143 9.50 -44.53 12.93
N ASN A 144 10.70 -44.10 12.67
CA ASN A 144 11.54 -43.46 13.68
C ASN A 144 12.35 -42.25 13.15
N PHE A 145 12.19 -41.89 11.88
CA PHE A 145 12.94 -40.81 11.31
C PHE A 145 12.08 -39.95 10.34
N SER A 146 12.10 -38.64 10.56
CA SER A 146 11.55 -37.67 9.64
C SER A 146 12.53 -36.50 9.48
N ALA A 147 12.53 -35.89 8.30
CA ALA A 147 13.36 -34.75 7.99
C ALA A 147 12.62 -33.81 7.03
N THR A 148 12.89 -32.52 7.16
CA THR A 148 12.37 -31.51 6.26
C THR A 148 13.51 -30.59 5.79
N LEU A 149 13.63 -30.43 4.49
CA LEU A 149 14.46 -29.41 3.87
C LEU A 149 13.54 -28.36 3.26
N GLY A 150 13.73 -27.10 3.62
CA GLY A 150 12.91 -26.00 3.11
C GLY A 150 13.74 -24.80 2.70
N GLU A 151 13.27 -24.09 1.68
CA GLU A 151 13.86 -22.85 1.18
C GLU A 151 12.76 -21.85 0.80
N GLY A 152 13.05 -20.55 0.98
CA GLY A 152 12.19 -19.47 0.57
C GLY A 152 12.98 -18.35 -0.07
N TRP A 153 12.45 -17.81 -1.17
CA TRP A 153 13.00 -16.65 -1.84
C TRP A 153 11.88 -15.63 -2.12
N ASN A 154 12.16 -14.36 -1.85
CA ASN A 154 11.22 -13.27 -2.10
C ASN A 154 11.93 -12.07 -2.72
N LYS A 155 11.19 -11.33 -3.56
CA LYS A 155 11.61 -10.02 -4.05
C LYS A 155 10.50 -9.00 -3.85
N TYR A 156 10.89 -7.84 -3.34
CA TYR A 156 10.04 -6.66 -3.25
C TYR A 156 10.60 -5.56 -4.14
N SER A 157 9.72 -4.89 -4.89
CA SER A 157 10.02 -3.72 -5.68
C SER A 157 8.91 -2.69 -5.45
N ASN A 158 9.27 -1.43 -5.35
CA ASN A 158 8.32 -0.38 -5.10
C ASN A 158 8.78 0.95 -5.71
N ASP A 159 7.89 1.57 -6.49
CA ASP A 159 8.07 2.90 -7.02
C ASP A 159 7.26 3.90 -6.19
N HIS A 160 7.93 4.97 -5.74
CA HIS A 160 7.32 6.10 -5.06
C HIS A 160 7.43 7.34 -5.93
N PHE A 161 6.29 7.96 -6.23
CA PHE A 161 6.27 9.20 -6.99
C PHE A 161 5.17 10.14 -6.51
N GLY A 162 5.28 11.41 -6.86
CA GLY A 162 4.30 12.44 -6.56
C GLY A 162 3.67 12.99 -7.82
N ARG A 163 2.40 13.35 -7.72
CA ARG A 163 1.66 14.06 -8.78
C ARG A 163 0.92 15.25 -8.19
N VAL A 164 1.07 16.43 -8.79
CA VAL A 164 0.25 17.59 -8.45
C VAL A 164 -0.97 17.58 -9.35
N THR A 165 -2.15 17.53 -8.76
CA THR A 165 -3.42 17.43 -9.47
C THR A 165 -4.12 18.78 -9.60
N TRP A 166 -3.80 19.72 -8.71
CA TRP A 166 -4.39 21.05 -8.73
C TRP A 166 -3.47 22.11 -8.10
N VAL A 167 -3.50 23.31 -8.62
CA VAL A 167 -2.79 24.49 -8.10
C VAL A 167 -3.76 25.67 -8.07
N LYS A 168 -3.84 26.38 -6.94
CA LYS A 168 -4.76 27.52 -6.74
C LYS A 168 -4.42 28.71 -7.63
N LYS A 169 -3.14 28.98 -7.81
CA LYS A 169 -2.64 30.02 -8.71
C LYS A 169 -1.56 29.41 -9.59
N PRO A 170 -1.90 29.00 -10.82
CA PRO A 170 -0.90 28.53 -11.77
C PRO A 170 0.06 29.67 -12.14
N VAL A 171 1.30 29.30 -12.45
CA VAL A 171 2.37 30.22 -12.87
C VAL A 171 2.48 30.18 -14.38
#